data_a1ca4e53537539fae48a0d4b34afa407
#
_entry.id   a1ca4e53537539fae48a0d4b34afa407
#
_cell.length_a   1.000
_cell.length_b   1.000
_cell.length_c   1.000
_cell.angle_alpha   90.00
_cell.angle_beta   90.00
_cell.angle_gamma   90.00
#
_symmetry.space_group_name_H-M   'P 1'
#
loop_
_entity.id
_entity.type
_entity.pdbx_description
1 polymer ?
#
loop_
_entity_poly.entity_id
_entity_poly.type
_entity_poly.pdbx_seq_one_letter_code
_entity_poly.pdbx_strand_id
1 'polypeptide(L)'
;YDVEAWTDMFPEFGGDSSAQTDNFMTKRASGLATYRNTDFFGLVDGLDLTLQYQGKNEGREAKKQNGDGVGTSLSYDFGGSDFAVSAAYTSSDRTNDQNLLARGQGSKAEAWATGLKYDANNIYLATMYSETRKMTPISGGFANKAQNFEAVAQYQFDFGLRPSLGYVLSKGKDIEGVGSEDLVNYIDVGLTYYFNKNMNAFVDYKINQLKSDNKLGINDDDIVALGMTYQF
;
A
#
# COMPACT_ATOMS: atom_id res chain seq x y z
N TYR A 1 -3.61 -6.24 -2.34
CA TYR A 1 -2.74 -6.39 -3.50
C TYR A 1 -3.16 -5.51 -4.67
N ASP A 2 -4.35 -5.70 -5.18
CA ASP A 2 -4.76 -5.02 -6.42
C ASP A 2 -5.16 -3.56 -6.16
N VAL A 3 -5.68 -3.26 -4.99
CA VAL A 3 -6.12 -1.89 -4.61
C VAL A 3 -4.94 -0.94 -4.48
N GLU A 4 -3.91 -1.38 -3.79
CA GLU A 4 -2.70 -0.59 -3.54
C GLU A 4 -1.86 -0.39 -4.80
N ALA A 5 -1.78 -1.41 -5.66
CA ALA A 5 -1.02 -1.34 -6.91
C ALA A 5 -1.47 -0.19 -7.83
N TRP A 6 -2.70 0.30 -7.66
CA TRP A 6 -3.19 1.41 -8.46
C TRP A 6 -2.61 2.77 -8.04
N THR A 7 -2.20 2.92 -6.79
CA THR A 7 -1.59 4.15 -6.27
C THR A 7 -0.07 4.07 -6.19
N ASP A 8 0.51 2.88 -6.27
CA ASP A 8 1.96 2.62 -6.24
C ASP A 8 2.60 2.89 -7.62
N MET A 9 2.59 4.14 -8.05
CA MET A 9 3.01 4.58 -9.38
C MET A 9 4.31 5.40 -9.38
N PHE A 10 4.89 5.63 -8.22
CA PHE A 10 6.13 6.38 -8.04
C PHE A 10 7.32 5.45 -7.76
N PRO A 11 8.57 5.89 -8.03
CA PRO A 11 9.75 5.18 -7.58
C PRO A 11 9.73 5.00 -6.06
N GLU A 12 10.04 3.79 -5.60
CA GLU A 12 10.04 3.50 -4.17
C GLU A 12 11.21 4.21 -3.47
N PHE A 13 10.89 5.09 -2.54
CA PHE A 13 11.86 5.68 -1.61
C PHE A 13 12.02 4.87 -0.32
N GLY A 14 11.34 3.74 -0.21
CA GLY A 14 11.23 2.98 1.02
C GLY A 14 10.44 3.72 2.11
N GLY A 15 9.51 3.06 2.75
CA GLY A 15 8.76 3.63 3.87
C GLY A 15 7.34 4.05 3.58
N ASP A 16 6.75 3.60 2.47
CA ASP A 16 5.31 3.64 2.25
C ASP A 16 4.58 2.93 3.37
N SER A 17 3.36 3.34 3.64
CA SER A 17 2.56 2.75 4.71
C SER A 17 2.40 1.24 4.58
N SER A 18 2.29 0.75 3.36
CA SER A 18 2.10 -0.65 3.02
C SER A 18 3.37 -1.49 3.10
N ALA A 19 4.53 -0.95 2.76
CA ALA A 19 5.81 -1.66 2.81
C ALA A 19 6.15 -2.18 4.22
N GLN A 20 5.52 -1.62 5.24
CA GLN A 20 5.75 -1.98 6.64
C GLN A 20 4.90 -3.17 7.13
N THR A 21 3.92 -3.63 6.36
CA THR A 21 2.95 -4.64 6.78
C THR A 21 3.08 -5.99 6.06
N ASP A 22 4.21 -6.26 5.45
CA ASP A 22 4.47 -7.44 4.60
C ASP A 22 4.23 -8.80 5.28
N ASN A 23 4.17 -8.85 6.59
CA ASN A 23 3.99 -10.09 7.33
C ASN A 23 2.54 -10.59 7.42
N PHE A 24 1.53 -9.77 7.10
CA PHE A 24 0.10 -10.10 7.25
C PHE A 24 -0.68 -10.06 5.93
N MET A 25 -0.19 -10.66 4.86
CA MET A 25 -0.85 -10.71 3.53
C MET A 25 -1.09 -9.35 2.87
N THR A 26 -0.38 -8.31 3.26
CA THR A 26 -0.62 -6.97 2.72
C THR A 26 0.22 -6.64 1.49
N LYS A 27 1.48 -7.02 1.41
CA LYS A 27 2.32 -6.77 0.22
C LYS A 27 3.14 -8.02 -0.18
N ARG A 28 4.34 -8.16 0.29
CA ARG A 28 5.27 -9.26 -0.07
C ARG A 28 5.29 -10.38 0.97
N ALA A 29 4.13 -10.75 1.47
CA ALA A 29 4.02 -11.81 2.45
C ALA A 29 4.46 -13.18 1.90
N SER A 30 5.00 -14.02 2.76
CA SER A 30 5.42 -15.39 2.43
C SER A 30 4.41 -16.42 2.95
N GLY A 31 4.49 -17.65 2.42
CA GLY A 31 3.64 -18.75 2.87
C GLY A 31 2.19 -18.63 2.41
N LEU A 32 1.98 -18.02 1.24
CA LEU A 32 0.66 -17.78 0.67
C LEU A 32 0.22 -18.90 -0.29
N ALA A 33 -1.04 -19.31 -0.17
CA ALA A 33 -1.80 -20.00 -1.21
C ALA A 33 -2.84 -19.01 -1.75
N THR A 34 -2.82 -18.76 -3.07
CA THR A 34 -3.70 -17.79 -3.72
C THR A 34 -4.51 -18.45 -4.82
N TYR A 35 -5.83 -18.30 -4.78
CA TYR A 35 -6.74 -18.61 -5.87
C TYR A 35 -7.20 -17.29 -6.50
N ARG A 36 -7.12 -17.21 -7.84
CA ARG A 36 -7.64 -16.08 -8.62
C ARG A 36 -8.63 -16.58 -9.64
N ASN A 37 -9.67 -15.82 -9.84
CA ASN A 37 -10.69 -16.11 -10.84
C ASN A 37 -11.07 -14.79 -11.51
N THR A 38 -10.91 -14.74 -12.81
CA THR A 38 -11.30 -13.61 -13.65
C THR A 38 -12.73 -13.80 -14.16
N ASP A 39 -13.40 -12.68 -14.43
CA ASP A 39 -14.77 -12.63 -14.93
C ASP A 39 -15.77 -13.42 -14.08
N PHE A 40 -15.48 -13.56 -12.78
CA PHE A 40 -16.30 -14.27 -11.79
C PHE A 40 -16.91 -15.59 -12.34
N PHE A 41 -16.02 -16.53 -12.68
CA PHE A 41 -16.35 -17.83 -13.30
C PHE A 41 -16.98 -17.71 -14.71
N GLY A 42 -16.73 -16.59 -15.41
CA GLY A 42 -17.35 -16.29 -16.70
C GLY A 42 -18.81 -15.84 -16.61
N LEU A 43 -19.27 -15.46 -15.43
CA LEU A 43 -20.64 -15.00 -15.17
C LEU A 43 -20.78 -13.48 -15.23
N VAL A 44 -19.71 -12.76 -14.89
CA VAL A 44 -19.70 -11.30 -14.85
C VAL A 44 -18.39 -10.79 -15.41
N ASP A 45 -18.40 -10.33 -16.64
CA ASP A 45 -17.23 -9.77 -17.32
C ASP A 45 -16.65 -8.61 -16.51
N GLY A 46 -15.32 -8.59 -16.34
CA GLY A 46 -14.60 -7.56 -15.61
C GLY A 46 -14.65 -7.66 -14.07
N LEU A 47 -15.35 -8.66 -13.50
CA LEU A 47 -15.37 -8.91 -12.07
C LEU A 47 -14.35 -9.98 -11.69
N ASP A 48 -13.26 -9.59 -11.03
CA ASP A 48 -12.21 -10.49 -10.57
C ASP A 48 -12.33 -10.79 -9.08
N LEU A 49 -12.12 -12.05 -8.72
CA LEU A 49 -12.12 -12.56 -7.36
C LEU A 49 -10.74 -13.11 -7.00
N THR A 50 -10.20 -12.72 -5.84
CA THR A 50 -9.02 -13.38 -5.25
C THR A 50 -9.35 -13.89 -3.86
N LEU A 51 -8.93 -15.13 -3.58
CA LEU A 51 -8.97 -15.73 -2.24
C LEU A 51 -7.56 -16.12 -1.85
N GLN A 52 -7.17 -15.84 -0.61
CA GLN A 52 -5.84 -16.13 -0.10
C GLN A 52 -5.89 -16.80 1.27
N TYR A 53 -4.93 -17.69 1.49
CA TYR A 53 -4.60 -18.24 2.79
C TYR A 53 -3.11 -18.04 3.04
N GLN A 54 -2.76 -17.61 4.24
CA GLN A 54 -1.38 -17.51 4.71
C GLN A 54 -1.17 -18.48 5.87
N GLY A 55 -0.17 -19.34 5.74
CA GLY A 55 0.25 -20.22 6.83
C GLY A 55 1.05 -19.46 7.89
N LYS A 56 0.89 -19.89 9.13
CA LYS A 56 1.59 -19.37 10.30
C LYS A 56 3.11 -19.41 10.15
N ASN A 57 3.80 -18.35 10.61
CA ASN A 57 5.25 -18.26 10.65
C ASN A 57 5.73 -17.55 11.93
N GLU A 58 6.16 -18.32 12.91
CA GLU A 58 6.66 -17.84 14.22
C GLU A 58 8.19 -17.87 14.34
N GLY A 59 8.91 -18.40 13.36
CA GLY A 59 10.37 -18.56 13.40
C GLY A 59 11.18 -17.30 13.12
N ARG A 60 10.62 -16.11 13.34
CA ARG A 60 11.21 -14.81 13.04
C ARG A 60 11.15 -13.87 14.24
N GLU A 61 11.74 -12.68 14.09
CA GLU A 61 11.52 -11.56 15.01
C GLU A 61 10.03 -11.26 15.16
N ALA A 62 9.54 -11.00 16.39
CA ALA A 62 8.12 -10.88 16.71
C ALA A 62 7.34 -9.96 15.77
N LYS A 63 7.91 -8.80 15.39
CA LYS A 63 7.25 -7.88 14.45
C LYS A 63 7.09 -8.43 13.03
N LYS A 64 7.84 -9.47 12.68
CA LYS A 64 7.82 -10.12 11.36
C LYS A 64 7.08 -11.45 11.36
N GLN A 65 6.58 -11.88 12.51
CA GLN A 65 5.78 -13.10 12.65
C GLN A 65 4.35 -12.89 12.12
N ASN A 66 3.68 -13.98 11.82
CA ASN A 66 2.24 -14.04 11.57
C ASN A 66 1.67 -15.38 12.05
N GLY A 67 0.43 -15.38 12.48
CA GLY A 67 -0.39 -16.58 12.61
C GLY A 67 -1.03 -16.97 11.27
N ASP A 68 -1.94 -17.92 11.28
CA ASP A 68 -2.76 -18.27 10.13
C ASP A 68 -3.66 -17.10 9.73
N GLY A 69 -3.83 -16.90 8.43
CA GLY A 69 -4.61 -15.79 7.92
C GLY A 69 -5.42 -16.14 6.67
N VAL A 70 -6.51 -15.42 6.47
CA VAL A 70 -7.35 -15.49 5.27
C VAL A 70 -7.59 -14.10 4.72
N GLY A 71 -7.67 -13.99 3.40
CA GLY A 71 -7.93 -12.75 2.71
C GLY A 71 -8.77 -12.94 1.46
N THR A 72 -9.45 -11.89 1.05
CA THR A 72 -10.20 -11.83 -0.19
C THR A 72 -10.11 -10.46 -0.81
N SER A 73 -10.15 -10.38 -2.14
CA SER A 73 -10.36 -9.14 -2.87
C SER A 73 -11.34 -9.35 -4.02
N LEU A 74 -12.03 -8.26 -4.35
CA LEU A 74 -12.86 -8.13 -5.53
C LEU A 74 -12.41 -6.87 -6.27
N SER A 75 -12.23 -6.96 -7.58
CA SER A 75 -12.06 -5.81 -8.46
C SER A 75 -13.06 -5.89 -9.61
N TYR A 76 -13.59 -4.75 -9.99
CA TYR A 76 -14.53 -4.65 -11.09
C TYR A 76 -14.12 -3.56 -12.06
N ASP A 77 -13.86 -3.97 -13.28
CA ASP A 77 -13.64 -3.07 -14.41
C ASP A 77 -14.99 -2.81 -15.10
N PHE A 78 -15.39 -1.55 -15.14
CA PHE A 78 -16.67 -1.17 -15.79
C PHE A 78 -16.49 -1.15 -17.30
N GLY A 79 -16.48 -2.29 -17.94
CA GLY A 79 -16.25 -2.48 -19.37
C GLY A 79 -16.81 -1.34 -20.24
N GLY A 80 -15.92 -0.67 -20.98
CA GLY A 80 -16.24 0.48 -21.82
C GLY A 80 -16.30 1.83 -21.12
N SER A 81 -15.93 1.95 -19.85
CA SER A 81 -15.98 3.23 -19.09
C SER A 81 -14.63 3.71 -18.55
N ASP A 82 -13.52 3.04 -18.83
CA ASP A 82 -12.16 3.42 -18.33
C ASP A 82 -12.02 3.53 -16.78
N PHE A 83 -13.07 3.16 -16.03
CA PHE A 83 -13.10 3.15 -14.58
C PHE A 83 -13.02 1.71 -14.03
N ALA A 84 -12.34 1.57 -12.89
CA ALA A 84 -12.35 0.35 -12.11
C ALA A 84 -12.46 0.65 -10.62
N VAL A 85 -13.12 -0.25 -9.88
CA VAL A 85 -13.20 -0.21 -8.41
C VAL A 85 -12.64 -1.49 -7.83
N SER A 86 -12.10 -1.43 -6.62
CA SER A 86 -11.61 -2.62 -5.93
C SER A 86 -11.86 -2.50 -4.43
N ALA A 87 -12.05 -3.65 -3.78
CA ALA A 87 -12.14 -3.78 -2.34
C ALA A 87 -11.43 -5.05 -1.89
N ALA A 88 -10.78 -5.00 -0.74
CA ALA A 88 -10.08 -6.13 -0.14
C ALA A 88 -10.29 -6.18 1.37
N TYR A 89 -10.23 -7.38 1.93
CA TYR A 89 -10.24 -7.63 3.37
C TYR A 89 -9.29 -8.78 3.71
N THR A 90 -8.58 -8.65 4.83
CA THR A 90 -7.73 -9.71 5.38
C THR A 90 -7.85 -9.76 6.90
N SER A 91 -7.76 -10.97 7.45
CA SER A 91 -7.71 -11.22 8.89
C SER A 91 -6.71 -12.34 9.15
N SER A 92 -5.76 -12.08 10.03
CA SER A 92 -4.73 -13.03 10.44
C SER A 92 -4.68 -13.17 11.96
N ASP A 93 -4.38 -14.36 12.42
CA ASP A 93 -4.04 -14.56 13.84
C ASP A 93 -2.70 -13.90 14.16
N ARG A 94 -2.59 -13.39 15.37
CA ARG A 94 -1.33 -12.88 15.91
C ARG A 94 -0.68 -13.91 16.82
N THR A 95 0.65 -13.87 16.88
CA THR A 95 1.42 -14.79 17.70
C THR A 95 1.49 -14.34 19.16
N ASN A 96 1.84 -15.27 20.05
CA ASN A 96 2.05 -14.94 21.46
C ASN A 96 3.18 -13.92 21.64
N ASP A 97 4.25 -14.02 20.87
CA ASP A 97 5.39 -13.09 20.94
C ASP A 97 4.98 -11.66 20.57
N GLN A 98 4.07 -11.50 19.60
CA GLN A 98 3.53 -10.20 19.22
C GLN A 98 2.70 -9.57 20.36
N ASN A 99 2.08 -10.39 21.21
CA ASN A 99 1.33 -9.93 22.37
C ASN A 99 2.21 -9.58 23.59
N LEU A 100 3.48 -9.94 23.57
CA LEU A 100 4.47 -9.52 24.57
C LEU A 100 5.07 -8.14 24.24
N LEU A 101 4.84 -7.60 23.06
CA LEU A 101 5.28 -6.26 22.68
C LEU A 101 4.53 -5.18 23.49
N ALA A 102 5.16 -4.03 23.68
CA ALA A 102 4.62 -2.95 24.53
C ALA A 102 3.36 -2.28 23.95
N ARG A 103 3.14 -2.39 22.63
CA ARG A 103 2.06 -1.69 21.91
C ARG A 103 1.33 -2.61 20.97
N GLY A 104 0.03 -2.35 20.80
CA GLY A 104 -0.81 -3.02 19.80
C GLY A 104 -1.09 -4.48 20.12
N GLN A 105 -1.36 -4.84 21.37
CA GLN A 105 -1.71 -6.20 21.79
C GLN A 105 -3.09 -6.61 21.26
N GLY A 106 -3.29 -7.90 21.05
CA GLY A 106 -4.55 -8.48 20.61
C GLY A 106 -4.38 -9.76 19.79
N SER A 107 -5.44 -10.51 19.60
CA SER A 107 -5.43 -11.84 18.98
C SER A 107 -5.46 -11.83 17.44
N LYS A 108 -5.94 -10.75 16.84
CA LYS A 108 -6.11 -10.61 15.38
C LYS A 108 -5.41 -9.38 14.85
N ALA A 109 -4.89 -9.50 13.64
CA ALA A 109 -4.45 -8.42 12.77
C ALA A 109 -5.38 -8.38 11.57
N GLU A 110 -5.99 -7.22 11.30
CA GLU A 110 -7.02 -7.07 10.28
C GLU A 110 -6.74 -5.87 9.40
N ALA A 111 -7.08 -5.97 8.11
CA ALA A 111 -7.08 -4.84 7.21
C ALA A 111 -8.24 -4.90 6.22
N TRP A 112 -8.73 -3.75 5.82
CA TRP A 112 -9.58 -3.61 4.65
C TRP A 112 -9.12 -2.41 3.82
N ALA A 113 -9.36 -2.48 2.52
CA ALA A 113 -9.00 -1.43 1.57
C ALA A 113 -10.07 -1.31 0.50
N THR A 114 -10.18 -0.12 -0.06
CA THR A 114 -10.99 0.15 -1.26
C THR A 114 -10.25 1.15 -2.16
N GLY A 115 -10.43 1.02 -3.46
CA GLY A 115 -9.78 1.90 -4.44
C GLY A 115 -10.67 2.19 -5.64
N LEU A 116 -10.35 3.29 -6.29
CA LEU A 116 -10.96 3.74 -7.54
C LEU A 116 -9.84 4.11 -8.50
N LYS A 117 -9.97 3.70 -9.76
CA LYS A 117 -9.03 4.00 -10.84
C LYS A 117 -9.78 4.54 -12.06
N TYR A 118 -9.16 5.50 -12.74
CA TYR A 118 -9.48 5.95 -14.09
C TYR A 118 -8.20 5.92 -14.94
N ASP A 119 -8.25 5.31 -16.11
CA ASP A 119 -7.09 5.16 -17.01
C ASP A 119 -7.53 5.28 -18.47
N ALA A 120 -7.58 6.52 -18.98
CA ALA A 120 -7.89 6.81 -20.37
C ALA A 120 -7.45 8.22 -20.78
N ASN A 121 -7.45 8.50 -22.08
CA ASN A 121 -7.17 9.82 -22.65
C ASN A 121 -5.80 10.40 -22.18
N ASN A 122 -4.81 9.53 -22.03
CA ASN A 122 -3.49 9.89 -21.48
C ASN A 122 -3.51 10.37 -20.02
N ILE A 123 -4.64 10.23 -19.33
CA ILE A 123 -4.82 10.57 -17.92
C ILE A 123 -4.90 9.27 -17.11
N TYR A 124 -4.11 9.19 -16.05
CA TYR A 124 -4.22 8.17 -15.02
C TYR A 124 -4.54 8.82 -13.69
N LEU A 125 -5.63 8.41 -13.07
CA LEU A 125 -6.02 8.82 -11.72
C LEU A 125 -6.30 7.57 -10.90
N ALA A 126 -5.77 7.51 -9.70
CA ALA A 126 -6.14 6.47 -8.76
C ALA A 126 -6.19 7.02 -7.34
N THR A 127 -7.03 6.43 -6.51
CA THR A 127 -7.10 6.70 -5.09
C THR A 127 -7.41 5.44 -4.32
N MET A 128 -6.85 5.34 -3.12
CA MET A 128 -7.04 4.23 -2.20
C MET A 128 -7.29 4.75 -0.78
N TYR A 129 -8.19 4.08 -0.06
CA TYR A 129 -8.31 4.21 1.38
C TYR A 129 -8.26 2.83 2.04
N SER A 130 -7.49 2.71 3.13
CA SER A 130 -7.44 1.49 3.90
C SER A 130 -7.39 1.75 5.41
N GLU A 131 -7.81 0.77 6.16
CA GLU A 131 -7.67 0.73 7.61
C GLU A 131 -7.02 -0.59 8.01
N THR A 132 -5.97 -0.51 8.84
CA THR A 132 -5.34 -1.67 9.46
C THR A 132 -5.55 -1.66 10.96
N ARG A 133 -5.63 -2.82 11.57
CA ARG A 133 -5.73 -3.00 13.02
C ARG A 133 -4.67 -3.97 13.49
N LYS A 134 -3.81 -3.50 14.42
CA LYS A 134 -2.76 -4.29 15.06
C LYS A 134 -1.82 -4.99 14.08
N MET A 135 -1.62 -4.35 12.93
CA MET A 135 -0.89 -4.85 11.78
C MET A 135 0.29 -3.93 11.41
N THR A 136 0.12 -2.61 11.49
CA THR A 136 1.13 -1.62 11.10
C THR A 136 2.21 -1.49 12.16
N PRO A 137 3.49 -1.86 11.87
CA PRO A 137 4.58 -1.80 12.84
C PRO A 137 4.95 -0.35 13.18
N ILE A 138 5.18 -0.11 14.46
CA ILE A 138 5.70 1.14 14.99
C ILE A 138 6.81 0.87 16.02
N SER A 139 7.44 1.91 16.55
CA SER A 139 8.35 1.75 17.69
C SER A 139 7.64 1.07 18.87
N GLY A 140 8.19 -0.01 19.39
CA GLY A 140 7.67 -0.76 20.53
C GLY A 140 6.53 -1.74 20.22
N GLY A 141 6.09 -1.92 18.97
CA GLY A 141 5.04 -2.89 18.62
C GLY A 141 4.28 -2.54 17.35
N PHE A 142 2.97 -2.47 17.46
CA PHE A 142 2.06 -2.15 16.35
C PHE A 142 1.09 -1.03 16.75
N ALA A 143 0.67 -0.22 15.78
CA ALA A 143 -0.45 0.69 15.97
C ALA A 143 -1.73 -0.11 16.20
N ASN A 144 -2.57 0.30 17.17
CA ASN A 144 -3.87 -0.35 17.36
C ASN A 144 -4.75 -0.23 16.13
N LYS A 145 -4.63 0.91 15.44
CA LYS A 145 -5.30 1.20 14.18
C LYS A 145 -4.39 2.10 13.35
N ALA A 146 -4.33 1.89 12.04
CA ALA A 146 -3.80 2.87 11.11
C ALA A 146 -4.81 3.14 9.99
N GLN A 147 -4.94 4.40 9.62
CA GLN A 147 -5.76 4.87 8.51
C GLN A 147 -4.82 5.35 7.42
N ASN A 148 -4.97 4.80 6.21
CA ASN A 148 -4.13 5.12 5.08
C ASN A 148 -4.98 5.70 3.96
N PHE A 149 -4.48 6.76 3.34
CA PHE A 149 -5.05 7.37 2.16
C PHE A 149 -3.94 7.63 1.15
N GLU A 150 -4.18 7.23 -0.09
CA GLU A 150 -3.26 7.47 -1.20
C GLU A 150 -4.03 7.97 -2.40
N ALA A 151 -3.44 8.89 -3.15
CA ALA A 151 -3.96 9.38 -4.40
C ALA A 151 -2.83 9.69 -5.37
N VAL A 152 -3.03 9.40 -6.65
CA VAL A 152 -2.08 9.69 -7.72
C VAL A 152 -2.80 10.25 -8.94
N ALA A 153 -2.17 11.21 -9.59
CA ALA A 153 -2.58 11.76 -10.88
C ALA A 153 -1.37 11.82 -11.81
N GLN A 154 -1.53 11.32 -13.04
CA GLN A 154 -0.49 11.37 -14.07
C GLN A 154 -1.09 11.79 -15.39
N TYR A 155 -0.28 12.45 -16.22
CA TYR A 155 -0.62 12.74 -17.59
C TYR A 155 0.51 12.33 -18.54
N GLN A 156 0.20 11.57 -19.58
CA GLN A 156 1.18 11.14 -20.59
C GLN A 156 1.12 12.05 -21.82
N PHE A 157 2.15 12.86 -22.04
CA PHE A 157 2.29 13.61 -23.28
C PHE A 157 2.78 12.72 -24.43
N ASP A 158 2.32 12.99 -25.64
CA ASP A 158 2.69 12.24 -26.85
C ASP A 158 4.20 12.26 -27.15
N PHE A 159 4.90 13.31 -26.71
CA PHE A 159 6.36 13.41 -26.87
C PHE A 159 7.16 12.67 -25.79
N GLY A 160 6.52 11.86 -24.96
CA GLY A 160 7.18 10.96 -24.01
C GLY A 160 7.32 11.49 -22.59
N LEU A 161 6.87 12.71 -22.27
CA LEU A 161 6.91 13.24 -20.90
C LEU A 161 5.70 12.79 -20.10
N ARG A 162 5.92 12.40 -18.85
CA ARG A 162 4.86 12.04 -17.87
C ARG A 162 5.09 12.76 -16.54
N PRO A 163 4.47 13.90 -16.28
CA PRO A 163 4.36 14.45 -14.94
C PRO A 163 3.44 13.58 -14.07
N SER A 164 3.77 13.50 -12.80
CA SER A 164 3.04 12.74 -11.79
C SER A 164 2.91 13.55 -10.51
N LEU A 165 1.77 13.49 -9.86
CA LEU A 165 1.50 14.08 -8.56
C LEU A 165 0.88 13.00 -7.67
N GLY A 166 1.44 12.81 -6.48
CA GLY A 166 0.96 11.86 -5.49
C GLY A 166 0.77 12.48 -4.12
N TYR A 167 -0.08 11.86 -3.33
CA TYR A 167 -0.24 12.14 -1.92
C TYR A 167 -0.38 10.84 -1.15
N VAL A 168 0.40 10.69 -0.08
CA VAL A 168 0.37 9.50 0.79
C VAL A 168 0.24 9.95 2.25
N LEU A 169 -0.78 9.43 2.92
CA LEU A 169 -1.01 9.63 4.35
C LEU A 169 -1.22 8.28 5.04
N SER A 170 -0.46 8.02 6.08
CA SER A 170 -0.72 6.95 7.05
C SER A 170 -0.76 7.54 8.46
N LYS A 171 -1.89 7.38 9.15
CA LYS A 171 -2.11 7.90 10.49
C LYS A 171 -2.38 6.80 11.49
N GLY A 172 -1.44 6.60 12.41
CA GLY A 172 -1.63 5.73 13.57
C GLY A 172 -2.61 6.33 14.55
N LYS A 173 -3.50 5.50 15.08
CA LYS A 173 -4.53 5.85 16.07
C LYS A 173 -4.45 4.94 17.27
N ASP A 174 -4.88 5.47 18.40
CA ASP A 174 -5.00 4.74 19.67
C ASP A 174 -3.68 4.04 20.08
N ILE A 175 -2.54 4.69 19.81
CA ILE A 175 -1.21 4.18 20.14
C ILE A 175 -0.97 4.40 21.65
N GLU A 176 -0.65 3.33 22.37
CA GLU A 176 -0.38 3.37 23.82
C GLU A 176 0.76 4.36 24.15
N GLY A 177 0.46 5.32 25.01
CA GLY A 177 1.38 6.36 25.46
C GLY A 177 1.68 7.48 24.44
N VAL A 178 1.04 7.45 23.27
CA VAL A 178 1.25 8.43 22.17
C VAL A 178 -0.08 9.08 21.76
N GLY A 179 -1.13 8.27 21.59
CA GLY A 179 -2.43 8.70 21.05
C GLY A 179 -2.49 8.55 19.54
N SER A 180 -2.68 9.64 18.83
CA SER A 180 -2.70 9.64 17.33
C SER A 180 -1.50 10.37 16.80
N GLU A 181 -0.82 9.79 15.80
CA GLU A 181 0.38 10.36 15.19
C GLU A 181 0.45 9.98 13.70
N ASP A 182 0.95 10.88 12.87
CA ASP A 182 1.19 10.57 11.47
C ASP A 182 2.43 9.65 11.35
N LEU A 183 2.27 8.53 10.66
CA LEU A 183 3.32 7.53 10.42
C LEU A 183 4.03 7.81 9.10
N VAL A 184 3.27 8.23 8.10
CA VAL A 184 3.72 8.67 6.77
C VAL A 184 2.83 9.84 6.37
N ASN A 185 3.39 10.91 5.84
CA ASN A 185 2.63 12.02 5.28
C ASN A 185 3.53 12.79 4.31
N TYR A 186 3.28 12.66 3.00
CA TYR A 186 4.05 13.38 2.00
C TYR A 186 3.27 13.65 0.72
N ILE A 187 3.72 14.67 0.00
CA ILE A 187 3.37 14.94 -1.39
C ILE A 187 4.54 14.46 -2.26
N ASP A 188 4.24 13.78 -3.34
CA ASP A 188 5.22 13.31 -4.31
C ASP A 188 5.03 14.01 -5.66
N VAL A 189 6.10 14.57 -6.21
CA VAL A 189 6.10 15.27 -7.50
C VAL A 189 7.12 14.61 -8.40
N GLY A 190 6.64 13.85 -9.38
CA GLY A 190 7.46 13.09 -10.29
C GLY A 190 7.42 13.63 -11.72
N LEU A 191 8.51 13.41 -12.44
CA LEU A 191 8.61 13.67 -13.86
C LEU A 191 9.40 12.54 -14.51
N THR A 192 8.75 11.79 -15.41
CA THR A 192 9.38 10.71 -16.16
C THR A 192 9.42 11.08 -17.65
N TYR A 193 10.56 10.85 -18.29
CA TYR A 193 10.70 10.98 -19.74
C TYR A 193 11.01 9.63 -20.37
N TYR A 194 10.14 9.19 -21.25
CA TYR A 194 10.28 7.95 -22.03
C TYR A 194 11.01 8.25 -23.36
N PHE A 195 12.25 7.82 -23.48
CA PHE A 195 13.02 7.91 -24.73
C PHE A 195 12.46 6.96 -25.80
N ASN A 196 12.02 5.81 -25.36
CA ASN A 196 11.34 4.76 -26.13
C ASN A 196 10.67 3.77 -25.17
N LYS A 197 10.06 2.68 -25.71
CA LYS A 197 9.38 1.65 -24.91
C LYS A 197 10.28 0.89 -23.92
N ASN A 198 11.59 0.94 -24.11
CA ASN A 198 12.55 0.19 -23.31
C ASN A 198 13.37 1.07 -22.35
N MET A 199 13.34 2.40 -22.50
CA MET A 199 14.21 3.30 -21.75
C MET A 199 13.46 4.54 -21.29
N ASN A 200 13.57 4.85 -20.00
CA ASN A 200 13.11 6.10 -19.41
C ASN A 200 14.12 6.63 -18.38
N ALA A 201 14.01 7.92 -18.10
CA ALA A 201 14.67 8.55 -16.96
C ALA A 201 13.63 9.33 -16.16
N PHE A 202 13.85 9.45 -14.86
CA PHE A 202 12.95 10.17 -13.99
C PHE A 202 13.67 11.02 -12.96
N VAL A 203 12.99 12.06 -12.51
CA VAL A 203 13.25 12.80 -11.28
C VAL A 203 12.00 12.73 -10.44
N ASP A 204 12.18 12.57 -9.14
CA ASP A 204 11.12 12.48 -8.17
C ASP A 204 11.46 13.24 -6.90
N TYR A 205 10.51 14.02 -6.38
CA TYR A 205 10.70 14.83 -5.19
C TYR A 205 9.58 14.57 -4.19
N LYS A 206 9.94 13.91 -3.12
CA LYS A 206 9.09 13.65 -1.97
C LYS A 206 9.18 14.80 -0.98
N ILE A 207 8.10 15.56 -0.86
CA ILE A 207 7.95 16.67 0.06
C ILE A 207 7.32 16.13 1.34
N ASN A 208 8.13 15.98 2.40
CA ASN A 208 7.66 15.44 3.66
C ASN A 208 6.76 16.44 4.39
N GLN A 209 5.63 15.95 4.92
CA GLN A 209 4.65 16.73 5.65
C GLN A 209 4.56 16.31 7.14
N LEU A 210 5.44 15.41 7.59
CA LEU A 210 5.52 15.03 8.99
C LEU A 210 5.99 16.21 9.84
N LYS A 211 5.51 16.26 11.06
CA LYS A 211 5.95 17.27 12.02
C LYS A 211 7.28 16.85 12.63
N SER A 212 8.18 17.81 12.81
CA SER A 212 9.50 17.59 13.43
C SER A 212 9.41 17.16 14.92
N ASP A 213 8.28 17.43 15.58
CA ASP A 213 7.98 17.00 16.95
C ASP A 213 7.19 15.67 17.01
N ASN A 214 7.23 14.86 15.94
CA ASN A 214 6.59 13.56 15.88
C ASN A 214 7.03 12.66 17.03
N LYS A 215 6.06 12.23 17.85
CA LYS A 215 6.31 11.48 19.09
C LYS A 215 6.88 10.07 18.87
N LEU A 216 6.89 9.58 17.66
CA LEU A 216 7.48 8.29 17.29
C LEU A 216 8.90 8.42 16.76
N GLY A 217 9.42 9.66 16.63
CA GLY A 217 10.77 9.94 16.15
C GLY A 217 10.98 9.54 14.68
N ILE A 218 9.96 9.71 13.86
CA ILE A 218 10.02 9.41 12.43
C ILE A 218 10.70 10.58 11.72
N ASN A 219 11.59 10.26 10.77
CA ASN A 219 12.31 11.26 9.98
C ASN A 219 11.35 12.07 9.11
N ASP A 220 11.54 13.38 9.10
CA ASP A 220 10.74 14.38 8.39
C ASP A 220 11.49 15.05 7.22
N ASP A 221 12.66 14.53 6.81
CA ASP A 221 13.42 15.05 5.68
C ASP A 221 12.70 14.84 4.35
N ASP A 222 12.87 15.82 3.45
CA ASP A 222 12.51 15.70 2.04
C ASP A 222 13.50 14.76 1.32
N ILE A 223 13.05 14.12 0.25
CA ILE A 223 13.89 13.22 -0.56
C ILE A 223 13.80 13.60 -2.04
N VAL A 224 14.95 13.65 -2.71
CA VAL A 224 15.04 13.75 -4.16
C VAL A 224 15.65 12.48 -4.71
N ALA A 225 15.00 11.87 -5.71
CA ALA A 225 15.53 10.74 -6.44
C ALA A 225 15.71 11.07 -7.93
N LEU A 226 16.78 10.54 -8.50
CA LEU A 226 17.05 10.54 -9.93
C LEU A 226 17.32 9.10 -10.35
N GLY A 227 16.72 8.68 -11.45
CA GLY A 227 16.94 7.32 -11.91
C GLY A 227 16.75 7.17 -13.42
N MET A 228 17.17 6.02 -13.90
CA MET A 228 16.99 5.59 -15.27
C MET A 228 16.66 4.10 -15.30
N THR A 229 15.67 3.74 -16.09
CA THR A 229 15.28 2.34 -16.30
C THR A 229 15.55 1.93 -17.73
N TYR A 230 16.14 0.76 -17.90
CA TYR A 230 16.30 0.11 -19.19
C TYR A 230 15.78 -1.33 -19.10
N GLN A 231 14.86 -1.69 -19.98
CA GLN A 231 14.31 -3.04 -20.13
C GLN A 231 14.78 -3.67 -21.43
N PHE A 232 15.37 -4.84 -21.36
CA PHE A 232 15.91 -5.60 -22.50
C PHE A 232 15.11 -6.89 -22.76
#